data_3d84b5f2c90a4efb3c6ef57877ccae35
#
_entry.id   3d84b5f2c90a4efb3c6ef57877ccae35
#
_cell.length_a   1.000
_cell.length_b   1.000
_cell.length_c   1.000
_cell.angle_alpha   90.00
_cell.angle_beta   90.00
_cell.angle_gamma   90.00
#
_symmetry.space_group_name_H-M   'P 1'
#
loop_
_entity.id
_entity.type
_entity.pdbx_description
1 polymer ?
#
loop_
_entity_poly.entity_id
_entity_poly.type
_entity_poly.pdbx_seq_one_letter_code
_entity_poly.pdbx_strand_id
1 'polypeptide(L)'
;MADQNGADGDILNGAETIDLQEEGSKGALLLHGFGDTPQTLMLLARRLRAAGYGVFAPLLPGHGRTMRAFRESNADQWIAAAESALKDMQQRYADVSVVGLSMGGALAAIITAPNRTVRSLVLIAPYLEMPLMLRLAASTHWLWGRIAGEVNARDPRSVKNPIEREKNLAYGVVTGRALFELSKVVRRARKALRSVSVPTLIVQSRDDPRIAPDVAESALAQLGSREKKLVWSEGGHIITVDYGRERVFSEVETWLARHEGPITTAAGA
;
A
#
# COMPACT_ATOMS: atom_id res chain seq x y z
N MET A 1 -40.48 6.95 -2.87
CA MET A 1 -39.36 6.66 -1.97
C MET A 1 -38.10 6.74 -2.81
N ALA A 2 -37.38 7.84 -2.70
CA ALA A 2 -36.16 8.07 -3.50
C ALA A 2 -35.05 7.16 -2.98
N ASP A 3 -34.46 6.42 -3.91
CA ASP A 3 -33.34 5.53 -3.73
C ASP A 3 -32.12 6.36 -3.25
N GLN A 4 -31.81 6.30 -1.95
CA GLN A 4 -30.63 6.92 -1.36
C GLN A 4 -29.42 5.98 -1.43
N ASN A 5 -29.31 5.17 -2.50
CA ASN A 5 -28.07 4.47 -2.80
C ASN A 5 -27.08 5.49 -3.33
N GLY A 6 -26.14 5.88 -2.45
CA GLY A 6 -25.13 6.88 -2.74
C GLY A 6 -24.37 6.56 -4.04
N ALA A 7 -23.84 7.59 -4.69
CA ALA A 7 -23.16 7.54 -5.99
C ALA A 7 -21.98 6.53 -6.09
N ASP A 8 -21.55 5.93 -4.96
CA ASP A 8 -20.40 5.04 -4.86
C ASP A 8 -20.71 3.53 -4.99
N GLY A 9 -22.00 3.12 -4.94
CA GLY A 9 -22.38 1.68 -4.94
C GLY A 9 -22.00 0.94 -3.66
N ASP A 10 -22.51 -0.30 -3.50
CA ASP A 10 -22.18 -1.16 -2.36
C ASP A 10 -20.73 -1.66 -2.43
N ILE A 11 -20.13 -1.93 -1.25
CA ILE A 11 -18.82 -2.55 -1.16
C ILE A 11 -18.92 -4.02 -1.61
N LEU A 12 -17.98 -4.46 -2.43
CA LEU A 12 -17.86 -5.86 -2.83
C LEU A 12 -17.60 -6.72 -1.60
N ASN A 13 -18.32 -7.83 -1.47
CA ASN A 13 -18.14 -8.77 -0.36
C ASN A 13 -16.68 -9.27 -0.28
N GLY A 14 -16.06 -9.09 0.87
CA GLY A 14 -14.64 -9.40 1.12
C GLY A 14 -13.67 -8.24 0.83
N ALA A 15 -14.17 -7.09 0.34
CA ALA A 15 -13.37 -5.91 0.09
C ALA A 15 -13.40 -4.88 1.24
N GLU A 16 -14.11 -5.17 2.31
CA GLU A 16 -14.37 -4.25 3.41
C GLU A 16 -13.08 -3.84 4.12
N THR A 17 -13.13 -2.72 4.81
CA THR A 17 -12.10 -2.28 5.76
C THR A 17 -11.85 -3.38 6.80
N ILE A 18 -10.58 -3.67 7.07
CA ILE A 18 -10.17 -4.55 8.15
C ILE A 18 -9.91 -3.71 9.40
N ASP A 19 -10.61 -4.00 10.49
CA ASP A 19 -10.36 -3.41 11.81
C ASP A 19 -10.30 -4.53 12.86
N LEU A 20 -9.08 -4.98 13.15
CA LEU A 20 -8.80 -6.02 14.13
C LEU A 20 -8.21 -5.36 15.38
N GLN A 21 -9.10 -4.96 16.29
CA GLN A 21 -8.70 -4.29 17.52
C GLN A 21 -8.00 -5.28 18.46
N GLU A 22 -7.02 -4.78 19.21
CA GLU A 22 -6.28 -5.50 20.23
C GLU A 22 -6.06 -4.59 21.44
N GLU A 23 -6.07 -5.17 22.63
CA GLU A 23 -5.70 -4.46 23.84
C GLU A 23 -4.18 -4.27 23.88
N GLY A 24 -3.71 -3.05 24.18
CA GLY A 24 -2.28 -2.76 24.26
C GLY A 24 -1.89 -1.47 23.55
N SER A 25 -0.59 -1.26 23.41
CA SER A 25 -0.04 -0.02 22.84
C SER A 25 0.32 -0.11 21.36
N LYS A 26 0.31 -1.32 20.75
CA LYS A 26 0.86 -1.58 19.42
C LYS A 26 -0.18 -1.52 18.34
N GLY A 27 0.03 -0.69 17.33
CA GLY A 27 -0.84 -0.56 16.17
C GLY A 27 -0.10 -0.73 14.86
N ALA A 28 -0.75 -1.36 13.88
CA ALA A 28 -0.26 -1.48 12.51
C ALA A 28 -1.32 -0.96 11.52
N LEU A 29 -1.01 0.11 10.81
CA LEU A 29 -1.79 0.61 9.67
C LEU A 29 -1.32 -0.09 8.41
N LEU A 30 -2.24 -0.77 7.70
CA LEU A 30 -1.95 -1.46 6.45
C LEU A 30 -2.65 -0.77 5.27
N LEU A 31 -1.93 -0.45 4.19
CA LEU A 31 -2.46 0.23 3.01
C LEU A 31 -2.35 -0.67 1.78
N HIS A 32 -3.49 -0.93 1.10
CA HIS A 32 -3.57 -1.80 -0.07
C HIS A 32 -3.15 -1.11 -1.38
N GLY A 33 -3.03 -1.88 -2.45
CA GLY A 33 -2.58 -1.45 -3.76
C GLY A 33 -3.63 -0.73 -4.62
N PHE A 34 -3.20 -0.25 -5.79
CA PHE A 34 -4.03 0.41 -6.78
C PHE A 34 -4.99 -0.58 -7.46
N GLY A 35 -6.28 -0.23 -7.47
CA GLY A 35 -7.32 -1.09 -8.02
C GLY A 35 -7.55 -2.39 -7.24
N ASP A 36 -6.97 -2.50 -6.05
CA ASP A 36 -6.99 -3.63 -5.14
C ASP A 36 -7.89 -3.34 -3.92
N THR A 37 -7.92 -4.22 -2.92
CA THR A 37 -8.72 -4.09 -1.71
C THR A 37 -7.94 -4.55 -0.47
N PRO A 38 -8.41 -4.28 0.75
CA PRO A 38 -7.80 -4.80 1.97
C PRO A 38 -7.69 -6.34 2.02
N GLN A 39 -8.46 -7.06 1.21
CA GLN A 39 -8.45 -8.52 1.13
C GLN A 39 -7.02 -9.09 0.94
N THR A 40 -6.19 -8.45 0.11
CA THR A 40 -4.81 -8.90 -0.15
C THR A 40 -3.86 -8.72 1.05
N LEU A 41 -4.29 -7.98 2.08
CA LEU A 41 -3.58 -7.77 3.34
C LEU A 41 -4.17 -8.59 4.50
N MET A 42 -5.30 -9.29 4.31
CA MET A 42 -6.01 -9.99 5.39
C MET A 42 -5.13 -11.03 6.11
N LEU A 43 -4.33 -11.80 5.36
CA LEU A 43 -3.46 -12.82 5.96
C LEU A 43 -2.37 -12.18 6.83
N LEU A 44 -1.75 -11.10 6.35
CA LEU A 44 -0.79 -10.32 7.14
C LEU A 44 -1.46 -9.67 8.35
N ALA A 45 -2.66 -9.11 8.18
CA ALA A 45 -3.41 -8.50 9.27
C ALA A 45 -3.68 -9.50 10.40
N ARG A 46 -4.12 -10.71 10.06
CA ARG A 46 -4.33 -11.80 11.05
C ARG A 46 -3.03 -12.22 11.73
N ARG A 47 -1.92 -12.28 10.99
CA ARG A 47 -0.60 -12.60 11.54
C ARG A 47 -0.15 -11.57 12.56
N LEU A 48 -0.28 -10.27 12.22
CA LEU A 48 0.08 -9.17 13.11
C LEU A 48 -0.85 -9.10 14.34
N ARG A 49 -2.16 -9.36 14.16
CA ARG A 49 -3.09 -9.48 15.27
C ARG A 49 -2.66 -10.58 16.27
N ALA A 50 -2.28 -11.75 15.74
CA ALA A 50 -1.78 -12.85 16.57
C ALA A 50 -0.48 -12.50 17.31
N ALA A 51 0.30 -11.53 16.81
CA ALA A 51 1.49 -10.98 17.47
C ALA A 51 1.18 -9.80 18.41
N GLY A 52 -0.11 -9.52 18.68
CA GLY A 52 -0.57 -8.52 19.66
C GLY A 52 -0.64 -7.09 19.11
N TYR A 53 -0.77 -6.91 17.79
CA TYR A 53 -1.01 -5.61 17.18
C TYR A 53 -2.51 -5.39 16.95
N GLY A 54 -3.01 -4.21 17.31
CA GLY A 54 -4.24 -3.71 16.70
C GLY A 54 -3.98 -3.36 15.24
N VAL A 55 -4.79 -3.91 14.32
CA VAL A 55 -4.55 -3.74 12.88
C VAL A 55 -5.71 -3.02 12.22
N PHE A 56 -5.40 -2.01 11.43
CA PHE A 56 -6.37 -1.28 10.62
C PHE A 56 -5.92 -1.23 9.16
N ALA A 57 -6.76 -1.72 8.25
CA ALA A 57 -6.55 -1.62 6.81
C ALA A 57 -7.79 -1.00 6.15
N PRO A 58 -7.80 0.33 5.93
CA PRO A 58 -8.94 1.00 5.33
C PRO A 58 -9.14 0.60 3.88
N LEU A 59 -10.39 0.47 3.45
CA LEU A 59 -10.73 0.47 2.04
C LEU A 59 -10.57 1.89 1.50
N LEU A 60 -9.63 2.09 0.59
CA LEU A 60 -9.36 3.41 0.00
C LEU A 60 -10.54 3.90 -0.86
N PRO A 61 -10.78 5.21 -0.94
CA PRO A 61 -11.85 5.78 -1.74
C PRO A 61 -11.90 5.24 -3.17
N GLY A 62 -13.11 4.87 -3.62
CA GLY A 62 -13.38 4.33 -4.93
C GLY A 62 -12.99 2.87 -5.15
N HIS A 63 -12.20 2.25 -4.28
CA HIS A 63 -11.78 0.85 -4.38
C HIS A 63 -12.86 -0.09 -3.82
N GLY A 64 -12.84 -1.36 -4.27
CA GLY A 64 -13.75 -2.39 -3.77
C GLY A 64 -15.24 -2.08 -3.99
N ARG A 65 -15.57 -1.26 -4.97
CA ARG A 65 -16.93 -0.81 -5.33
C ARG A 65 -17.13 -0.92 -6.83
N THR A 66 -17.92 -0.03 -7.44
CA THR A 66 -18.12 0.02 -8.88
C THR A 66 -16.90 0.61 -9.61
N MET A 67 -16.71 0.26 -10.89
CA MET A 67 -15.70 0.89 -11.75
C MET A 67 -15.92 2.40 -11.91
N ARG A 68 -17.17 2.86 -11.77
CA ARG A 68 -17.48 4.30 -11.75
C ARG A 68 -16.85 4.98 -10.53
N ALA A 69 -17.07 4.43 -9.33
CA ALA A 69 -16.50 4.95 -8.10
C ALA A 69 -14.95 5.00 -8.16
N PHE A 70 -14.32 3.93 -8.69
CA PHE A 70 -12.87 3.88 -8.88
C PHE A 70 -12.37 4.98 -9.84
N ARG A 71 -13.05 5.18 -10.97
CA ARG A 71 -12.69 6.19 -11.97
C ARG A 71 -12.86 7.62 -11.45
N GLU A 72 -13.83 7.87 -10.57
CA GLU A 72 -14.12 9.18 -9.98
C GLU A 72 -13.19 9.50 -8.80
N SER A 73 -12.57 8.50 -8.16
CA SER A 73 -11.60 8.69 -7.08
C SER A 73 -10.26 9.26 -7.60
N ASN A 74 -9.48 9.84 -6.69
CA ASN A 74 -8.25 10.54 -7.07
C ASN A 74 -7.15 10.45 -5.99
N ALA A 75 -5.93 10.86 -6.37
CA ALA A 75 -4.74 10.82 -5.52
C ALA A 75 -4.91 11.58 -4.20
N ASP A 76 -5.57 12.74 -4.21
CA ASP A 76 -5.74 13.55 -3.02
C ASP A 76 -6.68 12.87 -2.01
N GLN A 77 -7.76 12.23 -2.49
CA GLN A 77 -8.65 11.43 -1.66
C GLN A 77 -7.95 10.21 -1.05
N TRP A 78 -7.12 9.50 -1.83
CA TRP A 78 -6.38 8.33 -1.31
C TRP A 78 -5.35 8.73 -0.25
N ILE A 79 -4.64 9.84 -0.47
CA ILE A 79 -3.67 10.37 0.50
C ILE A 79 -4.41 10.82 1.77
N ALA A 80 -5.48 11.61 1.64
CA ALA A 80 -6.25 12.08 2.78
C ALA A 80 -6.86 10.93 3.60
N ALA A 81 -7.34 9.87 2.95
CA ALA A 81 -7.84 8.67 3.64
C ALA A 81 -6.73 7.95 4.41
N ALA A 82 -5.52 7.84 3.84
CA ALA A 82 -4.38 7.24 4.52
C ALA A 82 -3.90 8.10 5.71
N GLU A 83 -3.88 9.43 5.57
CA GLU A 83 -3.54 10.36 6.66
C GLU A 83 -4.56 10.29 7.81
N SER A 84 -5.87 10.26 7.48
CA SER A 84 -6.93 10.10 8.48
C SER A 84 -6.77 8.77 9.22
N ALA A 85 -6.55 7.68 8.49
CA ALA A 85 -6.34 6.36 9.08
C ALA A 85 -5.13 6.31 10.01
N LEU A 86 -4.02 6.96 9.65
CA LEU A 86 -2.84 7.06 10.52
C LEU A 86 -3.16 7.85 11.80
N LYS A 87 -3.86 8.97 11.67
CA LYS A 87 -4.27 9.78 12.82
C LYS A 87 -5.19 8.99 13.76
N ASP A 88 -6.14 8.26 13.22
CA ASP A 88 -7.06 7.43 14.00
C ASP A 88 -6.32 6.30 14.73
N MET A 89 -5.33 5.67 14.07
CA MET A 89 -4.47 4.67 14.70
C MET A 89 -3.61 5.26 15.83
N GLN A 90 -3.07 6.46 15.64
CA GLN A 90 -2.27 7.16 16.66
C GLN A 90 -3.10 7.64 17.87
N GLN A 91 -4.42 7.77 17.72
CA GLN A 91 -5.32 8.01 18.86
C GLN A 91 -5.62 6.73 19.66
N ARG A 92 -5.60 5.58 18.99
CA ARG A 92 -5.90 4.27 19.61
C ARG A 92 -4.65 3.59 20.21
N TYR A 93 -3.48 3.79 19.59
CA TYR A 93 -2.25 3.08 19.92
C TYR A 93 -1.07 4.05 20.05
N ALA A 94 -0.25 3.86 21.10
CA ALA A 94 0.92 4.68 21.33
C ALA A 94 2.07 4.36 20.34
N ASP A 95 2.16 3.12 19.89
CA ASP A 95 3.23 2.61 19.03
C ASP A 95 2.66 2.19 17.67
N VAL A 96 2.60 3.10 16.72
CA VAL A 96 2.03 2.83 15.40
C VAL A 96 3.11 2.66 14.35
N SER A 97 3.06 1.53 13.65
CA SER A 97 3.85 1.27 12.43
C SER A 97 2.96 1.30 11.19
N VAL A 98 3.54 1.66 10.05
CA VAL A 98 2.83 1.74 8.77
C VAL A 98 3.39 0.72 7.80
N VAL A 99 2.50 -0.05 7.17
CA VAL A 99 2.84 -1.07 6.17
C VAL A 99 2.05 -0.78 4.90
N GLY A 100 2.70 -0.75 3.75
CA GLY A 100 1.99 -0.49 2.49
C GLY A 100 2.40 -1.44 1.38
N LEU A 101 1.41 -1.96 0.65
CA LEU A 101 1.58 -2.82 -0.53
C LEU A 101 1.43 -2.00 -1.81
N SER A 102 2.38 -2.05 -2.73
CA SER A 102 2.30 -1.42 -4.06
C SER A 102 2.02 0.09 -3.98
N MET A 103 0.90 0.60 -4.50
CA MET A 103 0.46 1.99 -4.30
C MET A 103 0.31 2.31 -2.82
N GLY A 104 -0.17 1.38 -2.00
CA GLY A 104 -0.20 1.53 -0.55
C GLY A 104 1.18 1.79 0.05
N GLY A 105 2.24 1.21 -0.51
CA GLY A 105 3.63 1.52 -0.15
C GLY A 105 4.03 2.95 -0.51
N ALA A 106 3.58 3.45 -1.67
CA ALA A 106 3.78 4.84 -2.05
C ALA A 106 3.02 5.80 -1.11
N LEU A 107 1.77 5.49 -0.75
CA LEU A 107 0.98 6.24 0.22
C LEU A 107 1.64 6.22 1.60
N ALA A 108 2.09 5.04 2.06
CA ALA A 108 2.80 4.87 3.32
C ALA A 108 4.04 5.77 3.42
N ALA A 109 4.84 5.86 2.36
CA ALA A 109 5.99 6.77 2.31
C ALA A 109 5.57 8.25 2.41
N ILE A 110 4.47 8.65 1.72
CA ILE A 110 3.96 10.03 1.76
C ILE A 110 3.55 10.43 3.17
N ILE A 111 2.71 9.61 3.83
CA ILE A 111 2.15 9.97 5.14
C ILE A 111 3.16 9.83 6.29
N THR A 112 4.19 8.98 6.11
CA THR A 112 5.23 8.79 7.13
C THR A 112 6.31 9.87 7.06
N ALA A 113 6.61 10.43 5.89
CA ALA A 113 7.67 11.41 5.71
C ALA A 113 7.57 12.63 6.66
N PRO A 114 6.39 13.26 6.88
CA PRO A 114 6.23 14.35 7.83
C PRO A 114 6.07 13.87 9.28
N ASN A 115 5.83 12.58 9.51
CA ASN A 115 5.38 12.05 10.80
C ASN A 115 6.47 11.23 11.49
N ARG A 116 7.20 11.87 12.42
CA ARG A 116 8.28 11.24 13.18
C ARG A 116 7.82 10.39 14.37
N THR A 117 6.51 10.33 14.64
CA THR A 117 5.95 9.49 15.71
C THR A 117 5.57 8.09 15.23
N VAL A 118 5.61 7.84 13.91
CA VAL A 118 5.54 6.50 13.37
C VAL A 118 6.78 5.71 13.78
N ARG A 119 6.59 4.50 14.31
CA ARG A 119 7.68 3.66 14.84
C ARG A 119 8.55 3.09 13.74
N SER A 120 7.92 2.52 12.74
CA SER A 120 8.62 1.97 11.57
C SER A 120 7.73 1.98 10.33
N LEU A 121 8.38 1.92 9.18
CA LEU A 121 7.74 1.86 7.88
C LEU A 121 8.11 0.54 7.18
N VAL A 122 7.12 -0.15 6.61
CA VAL A 122 7.35 -1.31 5.75
C VAL A 122 6.73 -1.05 4.37
N LEU A 123 7.55 -1.19 3.36
CA LEU A 123 7.21 -1.02 1.95
C LEU A 123 7.24 -2.38 1.25
N ILE A 124 6.09 -2.96 0.96
CA ILE A 124 5.96 -4.26 0.29
C ILE A 124 5.70 -4.01 -1.19
N ALA A 125 6.59 -4.47 -2.07
CA ALA A 125 6.51 -4.26 -3.51
C ALA A 125 6.10 -2.82 -3.88
N PRO A 126 6.78 -1.77 -3.36
CA PRO A 126 6.27 -0.40 -3.40
C PRO A 126 6.30 0.18 -4.82
N TYR A 127 5.16 0.67 -5.29
CA TYR A 127 5.05 1.27 -6.63
C TYR A 127 5.59 2.71 -6.63
N LEU A 128 6.91 2.84 -6.65
CA LEU A 128 7.63 4.11 -6.53
C LEU A 128 8.17 4.64 -7.86
N GLU A 129 8.09 3.84 -8.91
CA GLU A 129 8.44 4.25 -10.26
C GLU A 129 7.41 3.74 -11.26
N MET A 130 7.09 4.59 -12.22
CA MET A 130 6.19 4.24 -13.32
C MET A 130 7.04 4.11 -14.59
N PRO A 131 6.96 2.99 -15.32
CA PRO A 131 7.63 2.82 -16.60
C PRO A 131 7.32 3.97 -17.57
N LEU A 132 8.30 4.35 -18.38
CA LEU A 132 8.20 5.52 -19.29
C LEU A 132 6.92 5.49 -20.13
N MET A 133 6.58 4.34 -20.71
CA MET A 133 5.37 4.20 -21.54
C MET A 133 4.08 4.48 -20.75
N LEU A 134 4.02 4.00 -19.48
CA LEU A 134 2.87 4.28 -18.61
C LEU A 134 2.83 5.76 -18.18
N ARG A 135 4.00 6.40 -17.99
CA ARG A 135 4.07 7.84 -17.70
C ARG A 135 3.55 8.66 -18.87
N LEU A 136 3.93 8.31 -20.09
CA LEU A 136 3.43 8.96 -21.31
C LEU A 136 1.91 8.72 -21.45
N ALA A 137 1.45 7.50 -21.25
CA ALA A 137 0.02 7.18 -21.27
C ALA A 137 -0.75 7.96 -20.18
N ALA A 138 -0.21 8.07 -18.97
CA ALA A 138 -0.81 8.87 -17.91
C ALA A 138 -0.89 10.37 -18.28
N SER A 139 0.17 10.94 -18.86
CA SER A 139 0.21 12.37 -19.24
C SER A 139 -0.72 12.71 -20.40
N THR A 140 -1.01 11.74 -21.28
CA THR A 140 -1.91 11.89 -22.44
C THR A 140 -3.30 11.28 -22.21
N HIS A 141 -3.65 10.95 -20.95
CA HIS A 141 -4.87 10.25 -20.60
C HIS A 141 -6.16 10.89 -21.13
N TRP A 142 -6.19 12.18 -21.30
CA TRP A 142 -7.31 12.96 -21.83
C TRP A 142 -7.57 12.67 -23.32
N LEU A 143 -6.54 12.26 -24.09
CA LEU A 143 -6.66 11.89 -25.49
C LEU A 143 -7.26 10.47 -25.64
N TRP A 144 -6.58 9.48 -25.07
CA TRP A 144 -6.95 8.08 -25.28
C TRP A 144 -8.03 7.57 -24.31
N GLY A 145 -8.11 8.15 -23.10
CA GLY A 145 -9.04 7.72 -22.08
C GLY A 145 -10.52 7.87 -22.46
N ARG A 146 -10.82 8.75 -23.41
CA ARG A 146 -12.17 8.91 -23.99
C ARG A 146 -12.50 7.83 -25.02
N ILE A 147 -11.49 7.25 -25.66
CA ILE A 147 -11.64 6.29 -26.76
C ILE A 147 -11.49 4.85 -26.23
N ALA A 148 -10.44 4.58 -25.47
CA ALA A 148 -10.13 3.24 -24.99
C ALA A 148 -10.95 2.83 -23.76
N GLY A 149 -11.51 3.80 -23.01
CA GLY A 149 -12.31 3.52 -21.82
C GLY A 149 -11.52 2.77 -20.75
N GLU A 150 -11.77 1.46 -20.63
CA GLU A 150 -11.11 0.54 -19.71
C GLU A 150 -10.09 -0.34 -20.44
N VAL A 151 -8.86 -0.38 -19.94
CA VAL A 151 -7.79 -1.20 -20.51
C VAL A 151 -7.50 -2.37 -19.56
N ASN A 152 -7.45 -3.58 -20.09
CA ASN A 152 -7.08 -4.77 -19.29
C ASN A 152 -5.65 -4.61 -18.77
N ALA A 153 -5.52 -4.68 -17.45
CA ALA A 153 -4.25 -4.58 -16.73
C ALA A 153 -3.96 -5.86 -15.92
N ARG A 154 -4.72 -6.94 -16.14
CA ARG A 154 -4.46 -8.22 -15.49
C ARG A 154 -3.15 -8.82 -15.99
N ASP A 155 -2.30 -9.20 -15.06
CA ASP A 155 -1.11 -10.00 -15.33
C ASP A 155 -1.13 -11.20 -14.36
N PRO A 156 -1.30 -12.42 -14.87
CA PRO A 156 -1.37 -13.62 -14.03
C PRO A 156 -0.09 -13.85 -13.21
N ARG A 157 1.02 -13.24 -13.60
CA ARG A 157 2.29 -13.29 -12.86
C ARG A 157 2.28 -12.40 -11.61
N SER A 158 1.31 -11.48 -11.49
CA SER A 158 1.18 -10.63 -10.29
C SER A 158 0.82 -11.44 -9.03
N VAL A 159 0.13 -12.58 -9.18
CA VAL A 159 -0.09 -13.60 -8.15
C VAL A 159 0.15 -14.95 -8.82
N LYS A 160 1.26 -15.60 -8.50
CA LYS A 160 1.64 -16.88 -9.10
C LYS A 160 0.80 -18.04 -8.58
N ASN A 161 0.37 -17.98 -7.30
CA ASN A 161 -0.52 -18.96 -6.70
C ASN A 161 -1.92 -18.90 -7.35
N PRO A 162 -2.38 -19.94 -8.09
CA PRO A 162 -3.62 -19.89 -8.83
C PRO A 162 -4.86 -19.79 -7.92
N ILE A 163 -4.83 -20.42 -6.75
CA ILE A 163 -5.95 -20.38 -5.78
C ILE A 163 -6.14 -18.97 -5.25
N GLU A 164 -5.06 -18.29 -4.86
CA GLU A 164 -5.14 -16.92 -4.35
C GLU A 164 -5.43 -15.91 -5.47
N ARG A 165 -4.98 -16.18 -6.69
CA ARG A 165 -5.30 -15.36 -7.87
C ARG A 165 -6.79 -15.35 -8.19
N GLU A 166 -7.48 -16.49 -8.06
CA GLU A 166 -8.94 -16.59 -8.28
C GLU A 166 -9.75 -15.84 -7.22
N LYS A 167 -9.24 -15.77 -5.99
CA LYS A 167 -9.89 -15.03 -4.89
C LYS A 167 -9.69 -13.52 -4.96
N ASN A 168 -8.75 -13.04 -5.78
CA ASN A 168 -8.36 -11.65 -5.80
C ASN A 168 -9.48 -10.74 -6.32
N LEU A 169 -9.89 -9.78 -5.51
CA LEU A 169 -10.96 -8.80 -5.77
C LEU A 169 -10.50 -7.56 -6.55
N ALA A 170 -9.24 -7.52 -6.99
CA ALA A 170 -8.75 -6.40 -7.79
C ALA A 170 -9.52 -6.27 -9.12
N TYR A 171 -9.78 -5.03 -9.54
CA TYR A 171 -10.52 -4.76 -10.78
C TYR A 171 -9.86 -5.40 -12.02
N GLY A 172 -8.52 -5.45 -12.04
CA GLY A 172 -7.78 -5.99 -13.19
C GLY A 172 -7.88 -5.13 -14.45
N VAL A 173 -8.38 -3.92 -14.33
CA VAL A 173 -8.47 -2.93 -15.40
C VAL A 173 -7.97 -1.58 -14.93
N VAL A 174 -7.54 -0.73 -15.86
CA VAL A 174 -7.11 0.63 -15.60
C VAL A 174 -7.79 1.58 -16.58
N THR A 175 -8.14 2.78 -16.11
CA THR A 175 -8.61 3.87 -16.96
C THR A 175 -7.51 4.93 -17.08
N GLY A 176 -7.55 5.75 -18.14
CA GLY A 176 -6.59 6.83 -18.34
C GLY A 176 -6.53 7.78 -17.15
N ARG A 177 -7.69 8.15 -16.60
CA ARG A 177 -7.78 9.02 -15.44
C ARG A 177 -7.18 8.38 -14.19
N ALA A 178 -7.52 7.12 -13.89
CA ALA A 178 -6.96 6.43 -12.73
C ALA A 178 -5.44 6.27 -12.83
N LEU A 179 -4.90 6.01 -14.03
CA LEU A 179 -3.47 5.96 -14.29
C LEU A 179 -2.80 7.33 -14.06
N PHE A 180 -3.44 8.42 -14.47
CA PHE A 180 -2.96 9.77 -14.20
C PHE A 180 -2.94 10.07 -12.70
N GLU A 181 -3.98 9.71 -11.95
CA GLU A 181 -4.01 9.89 -10.51
C GLU A 181 -2.93 9.05 -9.81
N LEU A 182 -2.73 7.79 -10.22
CA LEU A 182 -1.61 6.97 -9.73
C LEU A 182 -0.26 7.65 -9.97
N SER A 183 -0.06 8.29 -11.14
CA SER A 183 1.18 9.01 -11.44
C SER A 183 1.47 10.16 -10.48
N LYS A 184 0.42 10.81 -9.96
CA LYS A 184 0.56 11.86 -8.93
C LYS A 184 1.03 11.27 -7.60
N VAL A 185 0.47 10.12 -7.18
CA VAL A 185 0.90 9.40 -5.98
C VAL A 185 2.37 9.02 -6.09
N VAL A 186 2.77 8.37 -7.19
CA VAL A 186 4.17 7.97 -7.43
C VAL A 186 5.12 9.16 -7.36
N ARG A 187 4.78 10.27 -8.02
CA ARG A 187 5.62 11.47 -8.00
C ARG A 187 5.77 12.07 -6.59
N ARG A 188 4.68 12.11 -5.80
CA ARG A 188 4.71 12.58 -4.42
C ARG A 188 5.52 11.64 -3.52
N ALA A 189 5.33 10.34 -3.66
CA ALA A 189 6.07 9.32 -2.89
C ALA A 189 7.58 9.41 -3.13
N ARG A 190 8.02 9.52 -4.39
CA ARG A 190 9.45 9.69 -4.70
C ARG A 190 10.07 10.92 -4.04
N LYS A 191 9.33 12.04 -3.99
CA LYS A 191 9.80 13.23 -3.28
C LYS A 191 9.87 13.01 -1.77
N ALA A 192 8.90 12.26 -1.22
CA ALA A 192 8.81 11.99 0.21
C ALA A 192 9.91 11.08 0.74
N LEU A 193 10.47 10.15 -0.07
CA LEU A 193 11.47 9.16 0.36
C LEU A 193 12.64 9.79 1.13
N ARG A 194 13.18 10.92 0.66
CA ARG A 194 14.31 11.59 1.31
C ARG A 194 13.98 12.16 2.69
N SER A 195 12.70 12.41 2.96
CA SER A 195 12.22 12.93 4.23
C SER A 195 11.74 11.84 5.19
N VAL A 196 11.63 10.60 4.72
CA VAL A 196 11.35 9.44 5.58
C VAL A 196 12.57 9.19 6.46
N SER A 197 12.44 9.41 7.77
CA SER A 197 13.54 9.28 8.74
C SER A 197 13.38 8.10 9.69
N VAL A 198 12.21 7.47 9.73
CA VAL A 198 11.92 6.32 10.58
C VAL A 198 12.57 5.05 10.05
N PRO A 199 12.86 4.03 10.89
CA PRO A 199 13.34 2.73 10.44
C PRO A 199 12.47 2.16 9.33
N THR A 200 13.07 1.76 8.20
CA THR A 200 12.31 1.38 7.00
C THR A 200 12.78 0.05 6.43
N LEU A 201 11.83 -0.89 6.28
CA LEU A 201 12.00 -2.15 5.58
C LEU A 201 11.38 -2.07 4.18
N ILE A 202 12.11 -2.50 3.16
CA ILE A 202 11.57 -2.77 1.82
C ILE A 202 11.56 -4.28 1.61
N VAL A 203 10.44 -4.85 1.19
CA VAL A 203 10.33 -6.26 0.76
C VAL A 203 9.90 -6.29 -0.69
N GLN A 204 10.70 -6.92 -1.55
CA GLN A 204 10.47 -6.93 -3.00
C GLN A 204 10.68 -8.34 -3.57
N SER A 205 9.91 -8.71 -4.59
CA SER A 205 10.17 -9.91 -5.39
C SER A 205 11.08 -9.59 -6.58
N ARG A 206 12.04 -10.48 -6.87
CA ARG A 206 12.85 -10.37 -8.10
C ARG A 206 12.05 -10.67 -9.37
N ASP A 207 10.97 -11.43 -9.22
CA ASP A 207 10.08 -11.87 -10.31
C ASP A 207 8.81 -11.01 -10.42
N ASP A 208 8.80 -9.82 -9.81
CA ASP A 208 7.68 -8.88 -9.87
C ASP A 208 7.50 -8.38 -11.32
N PRO A 209 6.35 -8.66 -11.97
CA PRO A 209 6.10 -8.22 -13.34
C PRO A 209 5.75 -6.74 -13.46
N ARG A 210 5.53 -6.04 -12.34
CA ARG A 210 5.09 -4.64 -12.28
C ARG A 210 6.20 -3.68 -11.93
N ILE A 211 7.17 -4.15 -11.11
CA ILE A 211 8.23 -3.32 -10.53
C ILE A 211 9.55 -4.03 -10.78
N ALA A 212 10.42 -3.38 -11.53
CA ALA A 212 11.77 -3.89 -11.75
C ALA A 212 12.58 -3.85 -10.44
N PRO A 213 13.50 -4.81 -10.24
CA PRO A 213 14.30 -4.91 -9.00
C PRO A 213 15.08 -3.63 -8.66
N ASP A 214 15.62 -2.94 -9.64
CA ASP A 214 16.37 -1.69 -9.50
C ASP A 214 15.55 -0.55 -8.88
N VAL A 215 14.23 -0.58 -9.00
CA VAL A 215 13.33 0.39 -8.35
C VAL A 215 13.42 0.27 -6.82
N ALA A 216 13.44 -0.95 -6.28
CA ALA A 216 13.58 -1.18 -4.84
C ALA A 216 14.97 -0.76 -4.32
N GLU A 217 16.03 -1.05 -5.08
CA GLU A 217 17.40 -0.63 -4.77
C GLU A 217 17.54 0.90 -4.80
N SER A 218 16.97 1.53 -5.83
CA SER A 218 16.93 3.00 -5.96
C SER A 218 16.14 3.64 -4.81
N ALA A 219 15.01 3.05 -4.43
CA ALA A 219 14.21 3.53 -3.30
C ALA A 219 15.01 3.43 -1.98
N LEU A 220 15.66 2.29 -1.73
CA LEU A 220 16.52 2.12 -0.57
C LEU A 220 17.62 3.19 -0.50
N ALA A 221 18.28 3.48 -1.61
CA ALA A 221 19.31 4.50 -1.68
C ALA A 221 18.78 5.91 -1.37
N GLN A 222 17.55 6.22 -1.81
CA GLN A 222 16.92 7.54 -1.65
C GLN A 222 16.28 7.77 -0.28
N LEU A 223 15.98 6.71 0.49
CA LEU A 223 15.40 6.84 1.83
C LEU A 223 16.34 7.64 2.76
N GLY A 224 15.77 8.65 3.45
CA GLY A 224 16.44 9.44 4.47
C GLY A 224 16.66 8.69 5.80
N SER A 225 16.01 7.55 5.98
CA SER A 225 16.18 6.69 7.15
C SER A 225 17.63 6.25 7.34
N ARG A 226 18.12 6.31 8.59
CA ARG A 226 19.44 5.78 8.96
C ARG A 226 19.42 4.26 9.10
N GLU A 227 18.30 3.69 9.55
CA GLU A 227 18.09 2.26 9.65
C GLU A 227 17.14 1.81 8.54
N LYS A 228 17.69 1.16 7.52
CA LYS A 228 16.94 0.72 6.35
C LYS A 228 17.45 -0.63 5.84
N LYS A 229 16.53 -1.49 5.43
CA LYS A 229 16.81 -2.85 4.95
C LYS A 229 16.01 -3.16 3.69
N LEU A 230 16.61 -3.84 2.74
CA LEU A 230 15.93 -4.46 1.59
C LEU A 230 16.00 -5.98 1.73
N VAL A 231 14.85 -6.62 1.60
CA VAL A 231 14.71 -8.08 1.60
C VAL A 231 14.07 -8.54 0.30
N TRP A 232 14.67 -9.56 -0.30
CA TRP A 232 14.13 -10.21 -1.48
C TRP A 232 13.25 -11.40 -1.09
N SER A 233 12.07 -11.48 -1.72
CA SER A 233 11.11 -12.56 -1.54
C SER A 233 10.86 -13.27 -2.87
N GLU A 234 10.20 -14.41 -2.79
CA GLU A 234 9.62 -15.12 -3.93
C GLU A 234 8.20 -14.63 -4.20
N GLY A 235 7.65 -14.99 -5.36
CA GLY A 235 6.28 -14.66 -5.75
C GLY A 235 6.23 -13.61 -6.86
N GLY A 236 5.01 -13.12 -7.13
CA GLY A 236 4.76 -12.06 -8.11
C GLY A 236 4.79 -10.67 -7.48
N HIS A 237 3.82 -9.82 -7.85
CA HIS A 237 3.69 -8.46 -7.34
C HIS A 237 2.96 -8.40 -5.99
N ILE A 238 1.88 -9.18 -5.84
CA ILE A 238 1.07 -9.21 -4.60
C ILE A 238 1.59 -10.33 -3.70
N ILE A 239 2.83 -10.14 -3.21
CA ILE A 239 3.56 -11.17 -2.44
C ILE A 239 2.92 -11.50 -1.08
N THR A 240 1.97 -10.70 -0.61
CA THR A 240 1.22 -10.94 0.64
C THR A 240 0.20 -12.09 0.54
N VAL A 241 -0.14 -12.52 -0.67
CA VAL A 241 -1.02 -13.68 -0.92
C VAL A 241 -0.35 -14.75 -1.77
N ASP A 242 0.92 -14.58 -2.15
CA ASP A 242 1.64 -15.50 -3.04
C ASP A 242 2.53 -16.49 -2.28
N TYR A 243 3.30 -17.29 -2.98
CA TYR A 243 4.14 -18.38 -2.44
C TYR A 243 5.17 -17.91 -1.39
N GLY A 244 5.76 -16.72 -1.54
CA GLY A 244 6.74 -16.15 -0.61
C GLY A 244 6.16 -15.50 0.64
N ARG A 245 4.84 -15.51 0.85
CA ARG A 245 4.14 -14.73 1.89
C ARG A 245 4.61 -14.98 3.31
N GLU A 246 4.93 -16.22 3.67
CA GLU A 246 5.37 -16.55 5.03
C GLU A 246 6.69 -15.86 5.38
N ARG A 247 7.61 -15.80 4.42
CA ARG A 247 8.86 -15.03 4.58
C ARG A 247 8.57 -13.53 4.71
N VAL A 248 7.67 -12.99 3.89
CA VAL A 248 7.24 -11.59 3.97
C VAL A 248 6.68 -11.29 5.36
N PHE A 249 5.78 -12.14 5.86
CA PHE A 249 5.15 -11.95 7.17
C PHE A 249 6.16 -12.00 8.30
N SER A 250 7.08 -12.97 8.28
CA SER A 250 8.15 -13.09 9.27
C SER A 250 9.08 -11.87 9.27
N GLU A 251 9.46 -11.35 8.12
CA GLU A 251 10.31 -10.16 8.01
C GLU A 251 9.57 -8.91 8.52
N VAL A 252 8.28 -8.77 8.18
CA VAL A 252 7.44 -7.66 8.67
C VAL A 252 7.30 -7.73 10.19
N GLU A 253 6.88 -8.88 10.72
CA GLU A 253 6.70 -9.10 12.17
C GLU A 253 7.98 -8.81 12.95
N THR A 254 9.11 -9.37 12.50
CA THR A 254 10.42 -9.14 13.11
C THR A 254 10.82 -7.68 13.07
N TRP A 255 10.55 -6.99 11.94
CA TRP A 255 10.87 -5.57 11.80
C TRP A 255 10.05 -4.70 12.73
N LEU A 256 8.75 -4.94 12.80
CA LEU A 256 7.87 -4.19 13.70
C LEU A 256 8.27 -4.41 15.15
N ALA A 257 8.45 -5.67 15.58
CA ALA A 257 8.83 -6.03 16.94
C ALA A 257 10.16 -5.38 17.38
N ARG A 258 11.12 -5.29 16.47
CA ARG A 258 12.41 -4.65 16.75
C ARG A 258 12.31 -3.14 17.05
N HIS A 259 11.27 -2.48 16.53
CA HIS A 259 11.10 -1.03 16.63
C HIS A 259 9.94 -0.63 17.55
N GLU A 260 9.53 -1.51 18.44
CA GLU A 260 8.56 -1.23 19.52
C GLU A 260 9.20 -0.40 20.65
N GLY A 261 8.35 0.24 21.45
CA GLY A 261 8.75 0.97 22.63
C GLY A 261 9.10 2.46 22.39
N PRO A 262 9.53 3.20 23.42
CA PRO A 262 9.75 4.64 23.32
C PRO A 262 10.78 4.98 22.25
N ILE A 263 10.51 6.03 21.46
CA ILE A 263 11.48 6.56 20.50
C ILE A 263 12.67 7.08 21.30
N THR A 264 13.77 6.32 21.30
CA THR A 264 15.03 6.80 21.84
C THR A 264 15.53 7.88 20.87
N THR A 265 15.19 9.13 21.14
CA THR A 265 15.90 10.25 20.52
C THR A 265 17.34 10.10 20.98
N ALA A 266 18.25 9.72 20.07
CA ALA A 266 19.68 9.86 20.33
C ALA A 266 19.90 11.36 20.62
N ALA A 267 19.91 11.69 21.90
CA ALA A 267 20.31 13.00 22.38
C ALA A 267 21.77 13.18 21.96
N GLY A 268 22.05 14.29 21.32
CA GLY A 268 23.26 14.81 20.78
C GLY A 268 24.57 14.14 21.22
N ALA A 269 25.32 13.74 20.22
CA ALA A 269 26.77 13.70 20.28
C ALA A 269 27.29 14.54 19.12
#